data_22a7a679c8d28e076960926739055729
#
_entry.id   22a7a679c8d28e076960926739055729
#
_cell.length_a   1.000
_cell.length_b   1.000
_cell.length_c   1.000
_cell.angle_alpha   90.00
_cell.angle_beta   90.00
_cell.angle_gamma   90.00
#
_symmetry.space_group_name_H-M   'P 1'
#
loop_
_entity.id
_entity.type
_entity.pdbx_description
1 polymer ?
#
loop_
_entity_poly.entity_id
_entity_poly.type
_entity_poly.pdbx_seq_one_letter_code
_entity_poly.pdbx_strand_id
1 'polypeptide(L)'
;MFNAYVVVTLLAIAANGFSGVAALAHFGPILPGMARAGVPESWLTMLGGLKTAGAAGLLLGLAGVPLIGTAAATGLVLFFVGAIVTHLRVHDHSPQFGLAIGFLLLNVATLALGLAP
;
A
#
# COMPACT_ATOMS: atom_id res chain seq x y z
N MET A 1 5.78 -18.84 -9.28
CA MET A 1 6.35 -19.70 -8.22
C MET A 1 5.64 -19.47 -6.90
N PHE A 2 5.22 -20.56 -6.27
CA PHE A 2 4.54 -20.48 -4.99
C PHE A 2 5.36 -19.72 -3.95
N ASN A 3 6.65 -20.05 -3.80
CA ASN A 3 7.50 -19.41 -2.80
C ASN A 3 7.69 -17.92 -3.05
N ALA A 4 7.87 -17.52 -4.31
CA ALA A 4 8.02 -16.11 -4.65
C ALA A 4 6.74 -15.33 -4.33
N TYR A 5 5.59 -15.87 -4.68
CA TYR A 5 4.31 -15.25 -4.37
C TYR A 5 4.11 -15.10 -2.87
N VAL A 6 4.38 -16.16 -2.10
CA VAL A 6 4.20 -16.14 -0.64
C VAL A 6 5.13 -15.11 -0.01
N VAL A 7 6.42 -15.12 -0.36
CA VAL A 7 7.40 -14.20 0.21
C VAL A 7 7.04 -12.76 -0.12
N VAL A 8 6.77 -12.45 -1.38
CA VAL A 8 6.44 -11.08 -1.81
C VAL A 8 5.14 -10.63 -1.15
N THR A 9 4.14 -11.51 -1.07
CA THR A 9 2.86 -11.16 -0.46
C THR A 9 3.01 -10.91 1.05
N LEU A 10 3.82 -11.69 1.75
CA LEU A 10 4.09 -11.46 3.17
C LEU A 10 4.78 -10.12 3.39
N LEU A 11 5.73 -9.75 2.52
CA LEU A 11 6.37 -8.44 2.57
C LEU A 11 5.35 -7.33 2.33
N ALA A 12 4.45 -7.52 1.37
CA ALA A 12 3.39 -6.55 1.08
C ALA A 12 2.44 -6.40 2.27
N ILE A 13 2.04 -7.50 2.90
CA ILE A 13 1.19 -7.48 4.09
C ILE A 13 1.87 -6.70 5.21
N ALA A 14 3.15 -7.00 5.48
CA ALA A 14 3.89 -6.33 6.54
C ALA A 14 4.04 -4.84 6.24
N ALA A 15 4.43 -4.48 5.02
CA ALA A 15 4.66 -3.09 4.64
C ALA A 15 3.36 -2.27 4.66
N ASN A 16 2.32 -2.78 4.01
CA ASN A 16 1.04 -2.06 3.94
C ASN A 16 0.34 -2.05 5.31
N GLY A 17 0.41 -3.15 6.04
CA GLY A 17 -0.19 -3.25 7.38
C GLY A 17 0.49 -2.30 8.35
N PHE A 18 1.82 -2.28 8.39
CA PHE A 18 2.56 -1.36 9.25
C PHE A 18 2.25 0.09 8.89
N SER A 19 2.30 0.44 7.60
CA SER A 19 2.03 1.78 7.14
C SER A 19 0.58 2.20 7.44
N GLY A 20 -0.37 1.27 7.26
CA GLY A 20 -1.78 1.54 7.53
C GLY A 20 -2.04 1.79 9.00
N VAL A 21 -1.48 0.95 9.88
CA VAL A 21 -1.64 1.10 11.33
C VAL A 21 -0.96 2.39 11.80
N ALA A 22 0.24 2.71 11.27
CA ALA A 22 0.94 3.94 11.61
C ALA A 22 0.09 5.16 11.23
N ALA A 23 -0.57 5.14 10.07
CA ALA A 23 -1.45 6.22 9.65
C ALA A 23 -2.68 6.32 10.55
N LEU A 24 -3.30 5.18 10.91
CA LEU A 24 -4.43 5.18 11.84
C LEU A 24 -4.05 5.74 13.20
N ALA A 25 -2.81 5.52 13.64
CA ALA A 25 -2.29 6.05 14.90
C ALA A 25 -1.79 7.49 14.79
N HIS A 26 -1.92 8.12 13.62
CA HIS A 26 -1.43 9.47 13.34
C HIS A 26 0.06 9.60 13.68
N PHE A 27 0.87 8.66 13.19
CA PHE A 27 2.31 8.61 13.47
C PHE A 27 2.98 9.89 12.98
N GLY A 28 3.62 10.64 13.91
CA GLY A 28 4.16 11.98 13.65
C GLY A 28 5.05 12.10 12.41
N PRO A 29 6.00 11.16 12.17
CA PRO A 29 6.88 11.24 10.99
C PRO A 29 6.17 11.21 9.63
N ILE A 30 4.90 10.77 9.57
CA ILE A 30 4.12 10.75 8.32
C ILE A 30 3.63 12.16 7.95
N LEU A 31 3.35 13.00 8.95
CA LEU A 31 2.64 14.26 8.76
C LEU A 31 3.35 15.26 7.84
N PRO A 32 4.69 15.46 7.94
CA PRO A 32 5.35 16.39 7.02
C PRO A 32 5.22 15.99 5.56
N GLY A 33 5.28 14.68 5.27
CA GLY A 33 5.12 14.20 3.90
C GLY A 33 3.72 14.44 3.37
N MET A 34 2.69 14.27 4.21
CA MET A 34 1.32 14.56 3.82
C MET A 34 1.12 16.04 3.57
N ALA A 35 1.66 16.91 4.42
CA ALA A 35 1.56 18.34 4.25
C ALA A 35 2.20 18.78 2.93
N ARG A 36 3.38 18.24 2.60
CA ARG A 36 4.05 18.53 1.33
C ARG A 36 3.24 18.06 0.13
N ALA A 37 2.55 16.93 0.25
CA ALA A 37 1.73 16.39 -0.83
C ALA A 37 0.37 17.08 -0.93
N GLY A 38 0.04 17.99 -0.03
CA GLY A 38 -1.24 18.68 -0.01
C GLY A 38 -2.38 17.81 0.49
N VAL A 39 -2.08 16.77 1.27
CA VAL A 39 -3.07 15.85 1.80
C VAL A 39 -3.42 16.24 3.23
N PRO A 40 -4.71 16.54 3.53
CA PRO A 40 -5.12 16.92 4.89
C PRO A 40 -4.87 15.80 5.89
N GLU A 41 -4.46 16.16 7.11
CA GLU A 41 -4.27 15.20 8.19
C GLU A 41 -5.56 14.43 8.50
N SER A 42 -6.71 15.07 8.32
CA SER A 42 -8.01 14.43 8.55
C SER A 42 -8.24 13.20 7.65
N TRP A 43 -7.46 13.05 6.57
CA TRP A 43 -7.58 11.88 5.68
C TRP A 43 -6.81 10.66 6.19
N LEU A 44 -6.00 10.81 7.26
CA LEU A 44 -5.16 9.70 7.75
C LEU A 44 -5.97 8.47 8.10
N THR A 45 -7.12 8.64 8.76
CA THR A 45 -7.95 7.50 9.15
C THR A 45 -8.44 6.74 7.91
N MET A 46 -8.90 7.45 6.89
CA MET A 46 -9.36 6.83 5.64
C MET A 46 -8.20 6.13 4.93
N LEU A 47 -7.07 6.84 4.77
CA LEU A 47 -5.91 6.30 4.05
C LEU A 47 -5.32 5.10 4.78
N GLY A 48 -5.18 5.20 6.10
CA GLY A 48 -4.69 4.10 6.92
C GLY A 48 -5.64 2.90 6.91
N GLY A 49 -6.95 3.17 6.94
CA GLY A 49 -7.97 2.13 6.84
C GLY A 49 -7.90 1.38 5.53
N LEU A 50 -7.70 2.08 4.41
CA LEU A 50 -7.58 1.46 3.09
C LEU A 50 -6.35 0.56 3.01
N LYS A 51 -5.20 1.02 3.53
CA LYS A 51 -3.98 0.20 3.54
C LYS A 51 -4.12 -1.02 4.42
N THR A 52 -4.70 -0.86 5.60
CA THR A 52 -4.92 -1.96 6.55
C THR A 52 -5.89 -2.98 5.97
N ALA A 53 -6.99 -2.51 5.36
CA ALA A 53 -7.94 -3.39 4.69
C ALA A 53 -7.28 -4.14 3.53
N GLY A 54 -6.42 -3.47 2.76
CA GLY A 54 -5.66 -4.10 1.70
C GLY A 54 -4.74 -5.20 2.23
N ALA A 55 -4.01 -4.93 3.32
CA ALA A 55 -3.15 -5.92 3.96
C ALA A 55 -3.95 -7.13 4.45
N ALA A 56 -5.10 -6.87 5.08
CA ALA A 56 -5.99 -7.95 5.54
C ALA A 56 -6.51 -8.77 4.37
N GLY A 57 -6.86 -8.12 3.26
CA GLY A 57 -7.30 -8.81 2.05
C GLY A 57 -6.22 -9.69 1.43
N LEU A 58 -4.96 -9.21 1.42
CA LEU A 58 -3.83 -10.01 0.96
C LEU A 58 -3.63 -11.25 1.85
N LEU A 59 -3.78 -11.08 3.15
CA LEU A 59 -3.66 -12.19 4.10
C LEU A 59 -4.75 -13.23 3.84
N LEU A 60 -5.99 -12.81 3.64
CA LEU A 60 -7.09 -13.72 3.30
C LEU A 60 -6.83 -14.44 1.98
N GLY A 61 -6.21 -13.76 1.02
CA GLY A 61 -5.82 -14.37 -0.24
C GLY A 61 -4.80 -15.49 -0.05
N LEU A 62 -3.81 -15.29 0.85
CA LEU A 62 -2.86 -16.34 1.20
C LEU A 62 -3.54 -17.51 1.90
N ALA A 63 -4.60 -17.24 2.68
CA ALA A 63 -5.36 -18.28 3.36
C ALA A 63 -6.30 -19.05 2.42
N GLY A 64 -6.36 -18.68 1.14
CA GLY A 64 -7.11 -19.42 0.14
C GLY A 64 -8.48 -18.87 -0.20
N VAL A 65 -8.81 -17.66 0.27
CA VAL A 65 -10.10 -17.03 -0.11
C VAL A 65 -10.02 -16.56 -1.56
N PRO A 66 -10.86 -17.10 -2.47
CA PRO A 66 -10.78 -16.74 -3.89
C PRO A 66 -11.05 -15.26 -4.14
N LEU A 67 -10.33 -14.66 -5.06
CA LEU A 67 -10.51 -13.30 -5.56
C LEU A 67 -10.20 -12.19 -4.59
N ILE A 68 -10.24 -12.44 -3.27
CA ILE A 68 -10.00 -11.39 -2.27
C ILE A 68 -8.56 -10.87 -2.38
N GLY A 69 -7.59 -11.76 -2.53
CA GLY A 69 -6.18 -11.37 -2.67
C GLY A 69 -5.95 -10.51 -3.91
N THR A 70 -6.51 -10.90 -5.04
CA THR A 70 -6.41 -10.13 -6.28
C THR A 70 -7.10 -8.77 -6.16
N ALA A 71 -8.27 -8.73 -5.55
CA ALA A 71 -8.99 -7.48 -5.34
C ALA A 71 -8.20 -6.55 -4.41
N ALA A 72 -7.63 -7.09 -3.32
CA ALA A 72 -6.83 -6.30 -2.39
C ALA A 72 -5.57 -5.76 -3.06
N ALA A 73 -4.85 -6.60 -3.81
CA ALA A 73 -3.64 -6.16 -4.52
C ALA A 73 -3.96 -5.08 -5.56
N THR A 74 -5.05 -5.24 -6.31
CA THR A 74 -5.48 -4.24 -7.27
C THR A 74 -5.80 -2.91 -6.59
N GLY A 75 -6.53 -2.95 -5.49
CA GLY A 75 -6.86 -1.76 -4.71
C GLY A 75 -5.62 -1.04 -4.19
N LEU A 76 -4.64 -1.79 -3.67
CA LEU A 76 -3.39 -1.21 -3.19
C LEU A 76 -2.58 -0.61 -4.34
N VAL A 77 -2.54 -1.25 -5.50
CA VAL A 77 -1.87 -0.68 -6.68
C VAL A 77 -2.50 0.65 -7.05
N LEU A 78 -3.83 0.71 -7.12
CA LEU A 78 -4.53 1.96 -7.43
C LEU A 78 -4.29 3.03 -6.37
N PHE A 79 -4.25 2.64 -5.09
CA PHE A 79 -3.96 3.56 -3.99
C PHE A 79 -2.60 4.24 -4.20
N PHE A 80 -1.56 3.46 -4.51
CA PHE A 80 -0.21 4.00 -4.65
C PHE A 80 0.00 4.72 -5.98
N VAL A 81 -0.72 4.36 -7.03
CA VAL A 81 -0.75 5.18 -8.24
C VAL A 81 -1.27 6.57 -7.91
N GLY A 82 -2.36 6.65 -7.14
CA GLY A 82 -2.90 7.93 -6.68
C GLY A 82 -1.92 8.68 -5.81
N ALA A 83 -1.20 7.98 -4.92
CA ALA A 83 -0.20 8.61 -4.06
C ALA A 83 0.93 9.21 -4.89
N ILE A 84 1.43 8.49 -5.88
CA ILE A 84 2.50 8.98 -6.75
C ILE A 84 2.03 10.20 -7.55
N VAL A 85 0.83 10.15 -8.11
CA VAL A 85 0.25 11.31 -8.82
C VAL A 85 0.16 12.52 -7.90
N THR A 86 -0.27 12.31 -6.65
CA THR A 86 -0.38 13.39 -5.66
C THR A 86 0.97 14.04 -5.39
N HIS A 87 2.03 13.24 -5.20
CA HIS A 87 3.38 13.77 -5.00
C HIS A 87 3.89 14.51 -6.24
N LEU A 88 3.65 13.97 -7.43
CA LEU A 88 4.09 14.60 -8.68
C LEU A 88 3.40 15.95 -8.91
N ARG A 89 2.13 16.07 -8.56
CA ARG A 89 1.37 17.30 -8.75
C ARG A 89 1.94 18.47 -7.96
N VAL A 90 2.57 18.19 -6.81
CA VAL A 90 3.18 19.23 -5.96
C VAL A 90 4.70 19.21 -6.04
N HIS A 91 5.27 18.50 -7.00
CA HIS A 91 6.72 18.36 -7.20
C HIS A 91 7.46 17.89 -5.94
N ASP A 92 6.82 17.02 -5.16
CA ASP A 92 7.40 16.46 -3.95
C ASP A 92 8.18 15.18 -4.27
N HIS A 93 9.50 15.25 -4.24
CA HIS A 93 10.40 14.12 -4.47
C HIS A 93 11.11 13.70 -3.17
N SER A 94 10.42 13.87 -2.04
CA SER A 94 10.91 13.48 -0.71
C SER A 94 11.04 11.96 -0.57
N PRO A 95 11.61 11.48 0.56
CA PRO A 95 11.63 10.05 0.86
C PRO A 95 10.24 9.39 0.83
N GLN A 96 9.17 10.10 1.20
CA GLN A 96 7.81 9.57 1.13
C GLN A 96 7.40 9.26 -0.30
N PHE A 97 7.83 10.07 -1.26
CA PHE A 97 7.60 9.79 -2.68
C PHE A 97 8.33 8.49 -3.08
N GLY A 98 9.58 8.33 -2.65
CA GLY A 98 10.33 7.10 -2.89
C GLY A 98 9.67 5.88 -2.28
N LEU A 99 9.14 6.01 -1.05
CA LEU A 99 8.40 4.93 -0.40
C LEU A 99 7.14 4.57 -1.17
N ALA A 100 6.41 5.57 -1.70
CA ALA A 100 5.21 5.30 -2.50
C ALA A 100 5.56 4.49 -3.76
N ILE A 101 6.67 4.81 -4.42
CA ILE A 101 7.14 4.05 -5.57
C ILE A 101 7.50 2.62 -5.16
N GLY A 102 8.24 2.45 -4.06
CA GLY A 102 8.60 1.12 -3.56
C GLY A 102 7.39 0.28 -3.23
N PHE A 103 6.40 0.87 -2.54
CA PHE A 103 5.16 0.19 -2.21
C PHE A 103 4.37 -0.19 -3.46
N LEU A 104 4.32 0.71 -4.46
CA LEU A 104 3.65 0.39 -5.72
C LEU A 104 4.29 -0.82 -6.40
N LEU A 105 5.63 -0.84 -6.49
CA LEU A 105 6.35 -1.95 -7.11
C LEU A 105 6.08 -3.25 -6.36
N LEU A 106 6.08 -3.22 -5.03
CA LEU A 106 5.81 -4.38 -4.20
C LEU A 106 4.38 -4.89 -4.43
N ASN A 107 3.41 -4.00 -4.47
CA ASN A 107 2.01 -4.38 -4.67
C ASN A 107 1.76 -4.89 -6.10
N VAL A 108 2.42 -4.30 -7.10
CA VAL A 108 2.36 -4.79 -8.48
C VAL A 108 2.95 -6.20 -8.57
N ALA A 109 4.08 -6.45 -7.89
CA ALA A 109 4.69 -7.77 -7.87
C ALA A 109 3.76 -8.81 -7.25
N THR A 110 3.10 -8.44 -6.12
CA THR A 110 2.13 -9.32 -5.48
C THR A 110 0.97 -9.65 -6.42
N LEU A 111 0.43 -8.63 -7.08
CA LEU A 111 -0.68 -8.83 -8.03
C LEU A 111 -0.25 -9.72 -9.20
N ALA A 112 0.90 -9.43 -9.81
CA ALA A 112 1.38 -10.17 -10.95
C ALA A 112 1.63 -11.65 -10.61
N LEU A 113 2.27 -11.90 -9.47
CA LEU A 113 2.55 -13.28 -9.03
C LEU A 113 1.27 -14.01 -8.66
N GLY A 114 0.30 -13.30 -8.08
CA GLY A 114 -0.99 -13.90 -7.73
C GLY A 114 -1.83 -14.28 -8.94
N LEU A 115 -1.65 -13.60 -10.07
CA LEU A 115 -2.34 -13.89 -11.32
C LEU A 115 -1.61 -14.94 -12.18
N ALA A 116 -0.34 -15.21 -11.88
CA ALA A 116 0.44 -16.17 -12.64
C ALA A 116 -0.11 -17.59 -12.46
N PRO A 117 -0.18 -18.39 -13.52
CA PRO A 117 -0.68 -19.77 -13.42
C PRO A 117 0.27 -20.69 -12.65
#